data_5cedb70eb58e72624af90cdc786ba3f4
#
_entry.id   5cedb70eb58e72624af90cdc786ba3f4
#
_cell.length_a   1.000
_cell.length_b   1.000
_cell.length_c   1.000
_cell.angle_alpha   90.00
_cell.angle_beta   90.00
_cell.angle_gamma   90.00
#
_symmetry.space_group_name_H-M   'P 1'
#
loop_
_entity.id
_entity.type
_entity.pdbx_description
1 polymer ?
#
loop_
_entity_poly.entity_id
_entity_poly.type
_entity_poly.pdbx_seq_one_letter_code
_entity_poly.pdbx_strand_id
1 'polypeptide(L)'
;VTHRFGSELTRTIWGAAENVALIYAGAAAEFALNPENHWLFYTGKLPADPLRRFERTLRYQQRLFFLPQDAVPALARHIKELHNDVEKKRSREQGDIKISDQAYLQVFSMLIEYGIRGYEYLHRLKLTQDQRETYFNDIRSIALMMEVRDFPADYGHYLTRRDRMVASELQCNAFTPELMEAYRKNLPLFGYWALLQFQARFIHPTLVGRLDLKTNRIFGWAYWLYPRIRFQPLFNGLFTWMLNMRGHEPEIHGRLAAEGHR
;
A
#
# COMPACT_ATOMS: atom_id res chain seq x y z
N VAL A 1 16.84 25.73 -5.04
CA VAL A 1 16.52 24.52 -4.26
C VAL A 1 15.14 24.08 -4.69
N THR A 2 15.07 22.99 -5.47
CA THR A 2 13.77 22.40 -5.89
C THR A 2 13.11 21.79 -4.66
N HIS A 3 12.02 22.38 -4.20
CA HIS A 3 11.23 21.81 -3.10
C HIS A 3 10.59 20.50 -3.59
N ARG A 4 10.85 19.41 -2.87
CA ARG A 4 10.22 18.10 -3.10
C ARG A 4 8.86 18.08 -2.42
N PHE A 5 7.94 17.34 -3.01
CA PHE A 5 6.61 17.17 -2.45
C PHE A 5 6.63 16.33 -1.16
N GLY A 6 5.72 16.65 -0.26
CA GLY A 6 5.56 15.96 1.01
C GLY A 6 6.59 16.35 2.08
N SER A 7 6.30 15.99 3.30
CA SER A 7 7.14 16.20 4.47
C SER A 7 8.36 15.27 4.47
N GLU A 8 9.36 15.58 5.30
CA GLU A 8 10.51 14.71 5.51
C GLU A 8 10.07 13.34 6.05
N LEU A 9 9.11 13.30 6.96
CA LEU A 9 8.52 12.07 7.49
C LEU A 9 7.96 11.20 6.36
N THR A 10 7.17 11.79 5.47
CA THR A 10 6.57 11.07 4.34
C THR A 10 7.62 10.49 3.41
N ARG A 11 8.66 11.27 3.10
CA ARG A 11 9.79 10.78 2.30
C ARG A 11 10.56 9.66 3.00
N THR A 12 10.73 9.74 4.33
CA THR A 12 11.37 8.67 5.11
C THR A 12 10.54 7.39 5.07
N ILE A 13 9.22 7.50 5.23
CA ILE A 13 8.30 6.36 5.16
C ILE A 13 8.38 5.67 3.79
N TRP A 14 8.31 6.43 2.70
CA TRP A 14 8.29 5.90 1.34
C TRP A 14 9.67 5.60 0.74
N GLY A 15 10.72 6.17 1.30
CA GLY A 15 12.11 5.91 0.89
C GLY A 15 12.70 4.62 1.48
N ALA A 16 12.10 4.08 2.54
CA ALA A 16 12.56 2.85 3.17
C ALA A 16 11.90 1.63 2.53
N ALA A 17 12.67 0.81 1.80
CA ALA A 17 12.17 -0.40 1.14
C ALA A 17 11.48 -1.36 2.13
N GLU A 18 11.99 -1.48 3.36
CA GLU A 18 11.37 -2.24 4.43
C GLU A 18 9.95 -1.74 4.73
N ASN A 19 9.78 -0.42 4.90
CA ASN A 19 8.46 0.15 5.21
C ASN A 19 7.49 -0.04 4.04
N VAL A 20 7.96 0.14 2.82
CA VAL A 20 7.18 -0.13 1.61
C VAL A 20 6.72 -1.59 1.58
N ALA A 21 7.60 -2.56 1.89
CA ALA A 21 7.22 -3.97 2.00
C ALA A 21 6.15 -4.23 3.07
N LEU A 22 6.20 -3.51 4.21
CA LEU A 22 5.18 -3.60 5.26
C LEU A 22 3.84 -2.99 4.83
N ILE A 23 3.87 -1.86 4.10
CA ILE A 23 2.66 -1.29 3.48
C ILE A 23 2.02 -2.33 2.55
N TYR A 24 2.84 -3.01 1.73
CA TYR A 24 2.37 -4.09 0.86
C TYR A 24 1.71 -5.22 1.63
N ALA A 25 2.38 -5.71 2.67
CA ALA A 25 1.89 -6.85 3.43
C ALA A 25 0.53 -6.56 4.07
N GLY A 26 0.36 -5.37 4.67
CA GLY A 26 -0.90 -4.96 5.27
C GLY A 26 -2.00 -4.71 4.24
N ALA A 27 -1.68 -3.95 3.20
CA ALA A 27 -2.65 -3.62 2.16
C ALA A 27 -3.14 -4.85 1.39
N ALA A 28 -2.30 -5.88 1.19
CA ALA A 28 -2.71 -7.11 0.53
C ALA A 28 -3.85 -7.84 1.27
N ALA A 29 -3.85 -7.83 2.61
CA ALA A 29 -4.92 -8.40 3.41
C ALA A 29 -6.24 -7.62 3.27
N GLU A 30 -6.18 -6.29 3.35
CA GLU A 30 -7.37 -5.46 3.19
C GLU A 30 -7.91 -5.49 1.78
N PHE A 31 -7.02 -5.55 0.80
CA PHE A 31 -7.40 -5.63 -0.60
C PHE A 31 -8.24 -6.88 -0.88
N ALA A 32 -7.95 -8.00 -0.17
CA ALA A 32 -8.74 -9.22 -0.27
C ALA A 32 -10.13 -9.11 0.39
N LEU A 33 -10.30 -8.18 1.34
CA LEU A 33 -11.55 -7.95 2.05
C LEU A 33 -12.38 -6.80 1.46
N ASN A 34 -11.85 -6.09 0.46
CA ASN A 34 -12.49 -4.92 -0.09
C ASN A 34 -13.43 -5.27 -1.24
N PRO A 35 -14.76 -5.18 -1.05
CA PRO A 35 -15.74 -5.47 -2.10
C PRO A 35 -15.67 -4.48 -3.27
N GLU A 36 -15.20 -3.25 -3.07
CA GLU A 36 -15.02 -2.24 -4.12
C GLU A 36 -13.95 -2.63 -5.15
N ASN A 37 -13.16 -3.67 -4.86
CA ASN A 37 -12.14 -4.16 -5.77
C ASN A 37 -12.66 -5.14 -6.83
N HIS A 38 -13.96 -5.48 -6.85
CA HIS A 38 -14.54 -6.42 -7.80
C HIS A 38 -14.25 -6.08 -9.27
N TRP A 39 -14.23 -4.78 -9.62
CA TRP A 39 -13.92 -4.32 -10.98
C TRP A 39 -12.52 -4.76 -11.47
N LEU A 40 -11.60 -5.00 -10.55
CA LEU A 40 -10.25 -5.47 -10.86
C LEU A 40 -10.22 -6.89 -11.38
N PHE A 41 -11.14 -7.74 -10.93
CA PHE A 41 -11.26 -9.13 -11.36
C PHE A 41 -11.75 -9.22 -12.80
N TYR A 42 -12.63 -8.32 -13.21
CA TYR A 42 -13.10 -8.25 -14.59
C TYR A 42 -11.98 -7.88 -15.58
N THR A 43 -10.85 -7.36 -15.09
CA THR A 43 -9.70 -7.09 -15.97
C THR A 43 -8.93 -8.37 -16.36
N GLY A 44 -9.24 -9.52 -15.77
CA GLY A 44 -8.53 -10.78 -15.98
C GLY A 44 -7.05 -10.76 -15.54
N LYS A 45 -6.55 -9.61 -15.13
CA LYS A 45 -5.12 -9.41 -14.78
C LYS A 45 -4.86 -9.48 -13.28
N LEU A 46 -5.85 -9.28 -12.43
CA LEU A 46 -5.63 -9.31 -10.99
C LEU A 46 -5.39 -10.73 -10.47
N PRO A 47 -6.19 -11.75 -10.85
CA PRO A 47 -5.92 -13.12 -10.45
C PRO A 47 -4.60 -13.65 -10.98
N ALA A 48 -4.15 -13.17 -12.16
CA ALA A 48 -2.94 -13.67 -12.79
C ALA A 48 -1.66 -13.23 -12.07
N ASP A 49 -1.56 -11.95 -11.66
CA ASP A 49 -0.39 -11.42 -10.93
C ASP A 49 -0.78 -10.24 -10.03
N PRO A 50 -1.39 -10.50 -8.86
CA PRO A 50 -1.80 -9.46 -7.94
C PRO A 50 -0.62 -8.69 -7.35
N LEU A 51 0.54 -9.35 -7.20
CA LEU A 51 1.73 -8.72 -6.64
C LEU A 51 2.31 -7.67 -7.60
N ARG A 52 2.40 -7.98 -8.88
CA ARG A 52 2.90 -7.04 -9.90
C ARG A 52 2.02 -5.80 -10.01
N ARG A 53 0.70 -5.99 -9.94
CA ARG A 53 -0.24 -4.87 -9.99
C ARG A 53 -0.07 -3.96 -8.79
N PHE A 54 -0.02 -4.55 -7.62
CA PHE A 54 0.15 -3.82 -6.37
C PHE A 54 1.51 -3.09 -6.34
N GLU A 55 2.58 -3.74 -6.75
CA GLU A 55 3.90 -3.15 -6.91
C GLU A 55 3.87 -1.90 -7.80
N ARG A 56 3.16 -1.97 -8.94
CA ARG A 56 3.00 -0.83 -9.83
C ARG A 56 2.33 0.36 -9.14
N THR A 57 1.28 0.12 -8.37
CA THR A 57 0.59 1.16 -7.58
C THR A 57 1.55 1.84 -6.62
N LEU A 58 2.33 1.07 -5.86
CA LEU A 58 3.27 1.65 -4.91
C LEU A 58 4.44 2.39 -5.57
N ARG A 59 4.90 1.94 -6.75
CA ARG A 59 5.91 2.70 -7.52
C ARG A 59 5.41 4.08 -7.90
N TYR A 60 4.15 4.21 -8.32
CA TYR A 60 3.57 5.52 -8.59
C TYR A 60 3.52 6.37 -7.33
N GLN A 61 3.11 5.80 -6.19
CA GLN A 61 3.08 6.52 -4.92
C GLN A 61 4.49 6.96 -4.48
N GLN A 62 5.49 6.08 -4.57
CA GLN A 62 6.87 6.46 -4.27
C GLN A 62 7.33 7.63 -5.15
N ARG A 63 7.10 7.56 -6.47
CA ARG A 63 7.48 8.64 -7.38
C ARG A 63 6.85 9.97 -7.00
N LEU A 64 5.59 9.99 -6.57
CA LEU A 64 4.90 11.21 -6.16
C LEU A 64 5.65 11.95 -5.03
N PHE A 65 6.24 11.24 -4.08
CA PHE A 65 6.95 11.87 -2.95
C PHE A 65 8.38 12.29 -3.24
N PHE A 66 8.96 11.84 -4.36
CA PHE A 66 10.35 12.15 -4.71
C PHE A 66 10.49 13.10 -5.91
N LEU A 67 9.39 13.40 -6.58
CA LEU A 67 9.36 14.40 -7.64
C LEU A 67 9.44 15.82 -7.09
N PRO A 68 9.91 16.79 -7.90
CA PRO A 68 9.71 18.20 -7.64
C PRO A 68 8.22 18.52 -7.41
N GLN A 69 7.94 19.44 -6.49
CA GLN A 69 6.56 19.74 -6.07
C GLN A 69 5.65 20.18 -7.22
N ASP A 70 6.20 20.89 -8.19
CA ASP A 70 5.50 21.38 -9.40
C ASP A 70 5.15 20.24 -10.38
N ALA A 71 5.87 19.13 -10.36
CA ALA A 71 5.62 17.97 -11.23
C ALA A 71 4.52 17.02 -10.68
N VAL A 72 4.23 17.09 -9.39
CA VAL A 72 3.28 16.15 -8.74
C VAL A 72 1.86 16.25 -9.26
N PRO A 73 1.25 17.45 -9.50
CA PRO A 73 -0.09 17.53 -10.03
C PRO A 73 -0.25 16.88 -11.42
N ALA A 74 0.77 16.97 -12.25
CA ALA A 74 0.76 16.32 -13.57
C ALA A 74 0.76 14.80 -13.45
N LEU A 75 1.59 14.25 -12.54
CA LEU A 75 1.61 12.80 -12.30
C LEU A 75 0.31 12.30 -11.67
N ALA A 76 -0.24 13.03 -10.69
CA ALA A 76 -1.52 12.67 -10.06
C ALA A 76 -2.66 12.62 -11.10
N ARG A 77 -2.78 13.62 -11.98
CA ARG A 77 -3.73 13.60 -13.10
C ARG A 77 -3.49 12.45 -14.04
N HIS A 78 -2.24 12.18 -14.42
CA HIS A 78 -1.92 11.05 -15.28
C HIS A 78 -2.37 9.71 -14.67
N ILE A 79 -2.17 9.51 -13.35
CA ILE A 79 -2.67 8.32 -12.65
C ILE A 79 -4.20 8.24 -12.74
N LYS A 80 -4.90 9.35 -12.56
CA LYS A 80 -6.37 9.40 -12.70
C LYS A 80 -6.80 9.05 -14.13
N GLU A 81 -6.13 9.58 -15.14
CA GLU A 81 -6.40 9.28 -16.55
C GLU A 81 -6.21 7.78 -16.86
N LEU A 82 -5.17 7.16 -16.35
CA LEU A 82 -4.97 5.70 -16.48
C LEU A 82 -6.16 4.90 -15.92
N HIS A 83 -6.74 5.34 -14.81
CA HIS A 83 -7.94 4.71 -14.26
C HIS A 83 -9.17 4.96 -15.13
N ASN A 84 -9.37 6.19 -15.60
CA ASN A 84 -10.46 6.52 -16.52
C ASN A 84 -10.38 5.72 -17.83
N ASP A 85 -9.17 5.46 -18.34
CA ASP A 85 -8.99 4.63 -19.53
C ASP A 85 -9.34 3.15 -19.28
N VAL A 86 -9.05 2.65 -18.07
CA VAL A 86 -9.53 1.32 -17.66
C VAL A 86 -11.05 1.28 -17.61
N GLU A 87 -11.71 2.29 -17.04
CA GLU A 87 -13.17 2.41 -17.01
C GLU A 87 -13.74 2.39 -18.42
N LYS A 88 -13.27 3.28 -19.30
CA LYS A 88 -13.75 3.39 -20.71
C LYS A 88 -13.59 2.08 -21.48
N LYS A 89 -12.44 1.42 -21.34
CA LYS A 89 -12.19 0.14 -22.00
C LYS A 89 -13.16 -0.92 -21.52
N ARG A 90 -13.43 -0.98 -20.23
CA ARG A 90 -14.29 -2.00 -19.60
C ARG A 90 -15.76 -1.74 -19.84
N SER A 91 -16.20 -0.49 -19.80
CA SER A 91 -17.57 -0.13 -20.10
C SER A 91 -17.99 -0.55 -21.51
N ARG A 92 -17.05 -0.62 -22.45
CA ARG A 92 -17.31 -1.16 -23.81
C ARG A 92 -17.50 -2.67 -23.85
N GLU A 93 -16.85 -3.39 -22.92
CA GLU A 93 -16.84 -4.87 -22.90
C GLU A 93 -17.93 -5.46 -22.01
N GLN A 94 -18.27 -4.80 -20.91
CA GLN A 94 -19.03 -5.40 -19.80
C GLN A 94 -20.14 -4.49 -19.19
N GLY A 95 -20.43 -3.34 -19.79
CA GLY A 95 -21.37 -2.36 -19.27
C GLY A 95 -20.69 -1.28 -18.43
N ASP A 96 -21.49 -0.33 -17.91
CA ASP A 96 -20.96 0.87 -17.24
C ASP A 96 -20.20 0.54 -15.95
N ILE A 97 -18.87 0.49 -16.04
CA ILE A 97 -17.96 0.22 -14.91
C ILE A 97 -17.31 1.54 -14.53
N LYS A 98 -17.49 1.92 -13.26
CA LYS A 98 -16.85 3.08 -12.64
C LYS A 98 -16.04 2.65 -11.42
N ILE A 99 -14.87 3.25 -11.27
CA ILE A 99 -14.10 3.14 -10.03
C ILE A 99 -14.65 4.19 -9.08
N SER A 100 -15.33 3.75 -8.04
CA SER A 100 -15.97 4.63 -7.08
C SER A 100 -14.95 5.47 -6.29
N ASP A 101 -15.35 6.66 -5.84
CA ASP A 101 -14.54 7.42 -4.89
C ASP A 101 -14.27 6.63 -3.61
N GLN A 102 -15.19 5.74 -3.24
CA GLN A 102 -15.02 4.79 -2.14
C GLN A 102 -13.84 3.83 -2.39
N ALA A 103 -13.68 3.30 -3.60
CA ALA A 103 -12.54 2.44 -3.94
C ALA A 103 -11.19 3.19 -3.80
N TYR A 104 -11.14 4.44 -4.27
CA TYR A 104 -9.96 5.29 -4.06
C TYR A 104 -9.70 5.55 -2.58
N LEU A 105 -10.73 5.93 -1.82
CA LEU A 105 -10.61 6.22 -0.40
C LEU A 105 -10.08 5.01 0.38
N GLN A 106 -10.52 3.81 0.05
CA GLN A 106 -10.03 2.58 0.68
C GLN A 106 -8.55 2.33 0.36
N VAL A 107 -8.11 2.54 -0.89
CA VAL A 107 -6.70 2.42 -1.25
C VAL A 107 -5.85 3.44 -0.50
N PHE A 108 -6.23 4.71 -0.50
CA PHE A 108 -5.50 5.73 0.26
C PHE A 108 -5.49 5.45 1.76
N SER A 109 -6.59 4.91 2.31
CA SER A 109 -6.66 4.51 3.71
C SER A 109 -5.65 3.43 4.07
N MET A 110 -5.44 2.44 3.19
CA MET A 110 -4.40 1.43 3.37
C MET A 110 -2.99 2.05 3.38
N LEU A 111 -2.75 3.02 2.49
CA LEU A 111 -1.44 3.70 2.42
C LEU A 111 -1.16 4.52 3.68
N ILE A 112 -2.17 5.21 4.21
CA ILE A 112 -2.06 5.97 5.47
C ILE A 112 -1.82 5.01 6.63
N GLU A 113 -2.70 4.04 6.81
CA GLU A 113 -2.66 3.11 7.94
C GLU A 113 -1.36 2.34 8.01
N TYR A 114 -0.98 1.68 6.92
CA TYR A 114 0.20 0.81 6.91
C TYR A 114 1.51 1.58 6.76
N GLY A 115 1.48 2.79 6.23
CA GLY A 115 2.62 3.70 6.28
C GLY A 115 2.98 4.08 7.72
N ILE A 116 1.99 4.50 8.50
CA ILE A 116 2.15 4.82 9.93
C ILE A 116 2.57 3.57 10.72
N ARG A 117 1.80 2.48 10.62
CA ARG A 117 2.08 1.24 11.36
C ARG A 117 3.45 0.65 11.05
N GLY A 118 3.83 0.64 9.77
CA GLY A 118 5.13 0.13 9.35
C GLY A 118 6.27 0.95 9.94
N TYR A 119 6.18 2.26 9.84
CA TYR A 119 7.18 3.17 10.41
C TYR A 119 7.29 3.00 11.93
N GLU A 120 6.16 3.01 12.65
CA GLU A 120 6.13 2.82 14.11
C GLU A 120 6.71 1.45 14.53
N TYR A 121 6.39 0.39 13.78
CA TYR A 121 6.92 -0.94 14.02
C TYR A 121 8.42 -1.01 13.82
N LEU A 122 8.93 -0.52 12.68
CA LEU A 122 10.35 -0.56 12.35
C LEU A 122 11.20 0.27 13.31
N HIS A 123 10.71 1.45 13.70
CA HIS A 123 11.45 2.37 14.57
C HIS A 123 11.15 2.18 16.07
N ARG A 124 10.20 1.27 16.41
CA ARG A 124 9.80 0.98 17.80
C ARG A 124 9.36 2.23 18.56
N LEU A 125 8.65 3.10 17.90
CA LEU A 125 8.13 4.35 18.45
C LEU A 125 6.67 4.54 18.07
N LYS A 126 6.05 5.56 18.64
CA LYS A 126 4.75 6.05 18.20
C LYS A 126 4.91 7.44 17.63
N LEU A 127 4.32 7.68 16.46
CA LEU A 127 4.23 9.02 15.90
C LEU A 127 3.34 9.89 16.78
N THR A 128 3.74 11.16 16.94
CA THR A 128 2.89 12.17 17.58
C THR A 128 1.65 12.44 16.74
N GLN A 129 0.64 13.08 17.34
CA GLN A 129 -0.56 13.49 16.62
C GLN A 129 -0.23 14.39 15.43
N ASP A 130 0.66 15.38 15.63
CA ASP A 130 1.09 16.31 14.57
C ASP A 130 1.82 15.59 13.42
N GLN A 131 2.64 14.60 13.74
CA GLN A 131 3.33 13.79 12.73
C GLN A 131 2.34 12.96 11.90
N ARG A 132 1.32 12.38 12.54
CA ARG A 132 0.28 11.62 11.85
C ARG A 132 -0.59 12.53 10.98
N GLU A 133 -0.95 13.70 11.48
CA GLU A 133 -1.67 14.72 10.72
C GLU A 133 -0.86 15.18 9.50
N THR A 134 0.44 15.43 9.68
CA THR A 134 1.34 15.83 8.59
C THR A 134 1.39 14.74 7.50
N TYR A 135 1.59 13.48 7.89
CA TYR A 135 1.62 12.36 6.94
C TYR A 135 0.28 12.19 6.22
N PHE A 136 -0.83 12.26 6.98
CA PHE A 136 -2.17 12.22 6.42
C PHE A 136 -2.39 13.32 5.39
N ASN A 137 -2.01 14.57 5.68
CA ASN A 137 -2.21 15.71 4.79
C ASN A 137 -1.41 15.58 3.50
N ASP A 138 -0.21 15.01 3.54
CA ASP A 138 0.56 14.71 2.34
C ASP A 138 -0.17 13.70 1.44
N ILE A 139 -0.69 12.61 2.00
CA ILE A 139 -1.47 11.62 1.25
C ILE A 139 -2.79 12.22 0.74
N ARG A 140 -3.50 12.98 1.59
CA ARG A 140 -4.73 13.69 1.23
C ARG A 140 -4.52 14.63 0.06
N SER A 141 -3.40 15.33 0.01
CA SER A 141 -3.09 16.24 -1.10
C SER A 141 -3.04 15.51 -2.43
N ILE A 142 -2.49 14.29 -2.48
CA ILE A 142 -2.49 13.45 -3.69
C ILE A 142 -3.92 13.03 -4.05
N ALA A 143 -4.71 12.60 -3.07
CA ALA A 143 -6.10 12.20 -3.31
C ALA A 143 -6.92 13.35 -3.90
N LEU A 144 -6.74 14.58 -3.38
CA LEU A 144 -7.40 15.78 -3.92
C LEU A 144 -6.92 16.13 -5.33
N MET A 145 -5.63 15.99 -5.64
CA MET A 145 -5.11 16.17 -7.00
C MET A 145 -5.65 15.12 -7.99
N MET A 146 -6.05 13.94 -7.49
CA MET A 146 -6.75 12.91 -8.25
C MET A 146 -8.27 13.09 -8.25
N GLU A 147 -8.78 14.21 -7.73
CA GLU A 147 -10.21 14.55 -7.69
C GLU A 147 -11.06 13.51 -6.94
N VAL A 148 -10.50 12.86 -5.92
CA VAL A 148 -11.25 11.95 -5.04
C VAL A 148 -12.16 12.76 -4.14
N ARG A 149 -13.47 12.53 -4.26
CA ARG A 149 -14.50 13.25 -3.50
C ARG A 149 -14.62 12.67 -2.08
N ASP A 150 -15.18 13.48 -1.18
CA ASP A 150 -15.51 13.09 0.19
C ASP A 150 -14.32 12.51 0.98
N PHE A 151 -13.08 12.89 0.59
CA PHE A 151 -11.91 12.54 1.34
C PHE A 151 -11.92 13.26 2.70
N PRO A 152 -11.59 12.57 3.83
CA PRO A 152 -11.62 13.17 5.16
C PRO A 152 -10.85 14.49 5.24
N ALA A 153 -11.41 15.47 5.98
CA ALA A 153 -10.85 16.81 6.05
C ALA A 153 -9.55 16.87 6.87
N ASP A 154 -9.44 16.04 7.89
CA ASP A 154 -8.30 15.92 8.81
C ASP A 154 -8.13 14.48 9.29
N TYR A 155 -7.08 14.24 10.07
CA TYR A 155 -6.75 12.91 10.58
C TYR A 155 -7.81 12.37 11.56
N GLY A 156 -8.49 13.23 12.32
CA GLY A 156 -9.56 12.82 13.24
C GLY A 156 -10.78 12.28 12.49
N HIS A 157 -11.21 13.00 11.43
CA HIS A 157 -12.27 12.51 10.54
C HIS A 157 -11.85 11.23 9.81
N TYR A 158 -10.59 11.13 9.42
CA TYR A 158 -10.04 9.91 8.83
C TYR A 158 -10.15 8.72 9.80
N LEU A 159 -9.78 8.86 11.07
CA LEU A 159 -9.88 7.79 12.06
C LEU A 159 -11.33 7.29 12.19
N THR A 160 -12.29 8.22 12.32
CA THR A 160 -13.72 7.88 12.37
C THR A 160 -14.18 7.12 11.12
N ARG A 161 -13.72 7.56 9.95
CA ARG A 161 -14.03 6.90 8.67
C ARG A 161 -13.36 5.52 8.59
N ARG A 162 -12.12 5.41 9.06
CA ARG A 162 -11.34 4.18 9.11
C ARG A 162 -12.01 3.12 10.01
N ASP A 163 -12.45 3.52 11.18
CA ASP A 163 -13.16 2.62 12.10
C ASP A 163 -14.42 2.04 11.46
N ARG A 164 -15.18 2.86 10.73
CA ARG A 164 -16.34 2.39 9.96
C ARG A 164 -15.95 1.40 8.86
N MET A 165 -14.89 1.68 8.09
CA MET A 165 -14.38 0.75 7.07
C MET A 165 -14.07 -0.62 7.69
N VAL A 166 -13.33 -0.63 8.78
CA VAL A 166 -12.95 -1.87 9.48
C VAL A 166 -14.17 -2.56 10.07
N ALA A 167 -15.11 -1.80 10.64
CA ALA A 167 -16.27 -2.39 11.29
C ALA A 167 -17.25 -3.05 10.30
N SER A 168 -17.51 -2.41 9.16
CA SER A 168 -18.63 -2.79 8.30
C SER A 168 -18.32 -2.99 6.81
N GLU A 169 -17.25 -2.38 6.27
CA GLU A 169 -17.04 -2.37 4.83
C GLU A 169 -16.04 -3.43 4.35
N LEU A 170 -14.96 -3.65 5.10
CA LEU A 170 -13.94 -4.64 4.76
C LEU A 170 -14.41 -6.04 5.19
N GLN A 171 -15.13 -6.73 4.34
CA GLN A 171 -15.74 -8.03 4.59
C GLN A 171 -15.21 -9.09 3.62
N CYS A 172 -15.25 -10.37 4.05
CA CYS A 172 -15.09 -11.47 3.10
C CYS A 172 -16.16 -11.38 2.02
N ASN A 173 -15.74 -11.53 0.80
CA ASN A 173 -16.61 -11.50 -0.39
C ASN A 173 -16.23 -12.63 -1.35
N ALA A 174 -16.94 -12.77 -2.46
CA ALA A 174 -16.71 -13.84 -3.42
C ALA A 174 -15.29 -13.89 -3.98
N PHE A 175 -14.59 -12.75 -4.02
CA PHE A 175 -13.23 -12.63 -4.56
C PHE A 175 -12.14 -12.85 -3.51
N THR A 176 -12.46 -12.82 -2.21
CA THR A 176 -11.47 -13.03 -1.15
C THR A 176 -10.69 -14.34 -1.30
N PRO A 177 -11.33 -15.51 -1.48
CA PRO A 177 -10.60 -16.76 -1.67
C PRO A 177 -9.74 -16.77 -2.94
N GLU A 178 -10.25 -16.21 -4.04
CA GLU A 178 -9.55 -16.16 -5.32
C GLU A 178 -8.26 -15.31 -5.21
N LEU A 179 -8.34 -14.15 -4.55
CA LEU A 179 -7.19 -13.29 -4.37
C LEU A 179 -6.15 -13.90 -3.42
N MET A 180 -6.59 -14.52 -2.32
CA MET A 180 -5.68 -15.22 -1.40
C MET A 180 -4.98 -16.40 -2.10
N GLU A 181 -5.68 -17.13 -2.94
CA GLU A 181 -5.09 -18.19 -3.76
C GLU A 181 -4.11 -17.63 -4.81
N ALA A 182 -4.42 -16.48 -5.40
CA ALA A 182 -3.50 -15.81 -6.31
C ALA A 182 -2.20 -15.38 -5.59
N TYR A 183 -2.27 -14.88 -4.37
CA TYR A 183 -1.07 -14.63 -3.55
C TYR A 183 -0.29 -15.92 -3.28
N ARG A 184 -0.99 -17.01 -2.93
CA ARG A 184 -0.37 -18.31 -2.68
C ARG A 184 0.38 -18.84 -3.90
N LYS A 185 -0.18 -18.68 -5.10
CA LYS A 185 0.44 -19.13 -6.37
C LYS A 185 1.66 -18.28 -6.79
N ASN A 186 1.64 -16.99 -6.46
CA ASN A 186 2.68 -16.04 -6.88
C ASN A 186 3.82 -15.88 -5.87
N LEU A 187 3.71 -16.48 -4.69
CA LEU A 187 4.76 -16.48 -3.66
C LEU A 187 5.30 -17.90 -3.43
N PRO A 188 6.60 -18.05 -3.14
CA PRO A 188 7.12 -19.31 -2.60
C PRO A 188 6.33 -19.70 -1.34
N LEU A 189 6.13 -21.00 -1.10
CA LEU A 189 5.30 -21.48 0.01
C LEU A 189 5.69 -20.87 1.37
N PHE A 190 6.98 -20.79 1.65
CA PHE A 190 7.48 -20.12 2.86
C PHE A 190 7.18 -18.62 2.87
N GLY A 191 7.31 -17.95 1.74
CA GLY A 191 7.00 -16.52 1.62
C GLY A 191 5.53 -16.22 1.85
N TYR A 192 4.64 -17.05 1.31
CA TYR A 192 3.20 -16.93 1.57
C TYR A 192 2.87 -17.17 3.04
N TRP A 193 3.42 -18.24 3.63
CA TRP A 193 3.24 -18.50 5.05
C TRP A 193 3.75 -17.34 5.93
N ALA A 194 4.94 -16.82 5.64
CA ALA A 194 5.51 -15.68 6.37
C ALA A 194 4.64 -14.42 6.23
N LEU A 195 4.07 -14.16 5.04
CA LEU A 195 3.14 -13.07 4.82
C LEU A 195 1.91 -13.20 5.73
N LEU A 196 1.27 -14.36 5.78
CA LEU A 196 0.10 -14.61 6.64
C LEU A 196 0.44 -14.43 8.13
N GLN A 197 1.60 -14.94 8.56
CA GLN A 197 2.07 -14.79 9.95
C GLN A 197 2.35 -13.33 10.33
N PHE A 198 2.88 -12.56 9.38
CA PHE A 198 3.10 -11.13 9.55
C PHE A 198 1.75 -10.39 9.62
N GLN A 199 0.86 -10.62 8.68
CA GLN A 199 -0.47 -10.02 8.63
C GLN A 199 -1.25 -10.27 9.91
N ALA A 200 -1.23 -11.50 10.43
CA ALA A 200 -1.92 -11.88 11.68
C ALA A 200 -1.51 -11.05 12.92
N ARG A 201 -0.40 -10.31 12.84
CA ARG A 201 0.10 -9.43 13.93
C ARG A 201 0.08 -7.96 13.57
N PHE A 202 0.08 -7.67 12.29
CA PHE A 202 0.30 -6.32 11.79
C PHE A 202 -0.99 -5.60 11.45
N ILE A 203 -2.00 -6.30 10.93
CA ILE A 203 -3.27 -5.69 10.55
C ILE A 203 -4.23 -5.56 11.76
N HIS A 204 -5.37 -4.94 11.55
CA HIS A 204 -6.38 -4.77 12.60
C HIS A 204 -6.94 -6.14 13.05
N PRO A 205 -7.14 -6.39 14.38
CA PRO A 205 -7.63 -7.67 14.89
C PRO A 205 -8.93 -8.16 14.25
N THR A 206 -9.87 -7.26 13.97
CA THR A 206 -11.12 -7.59 13.27
C THR A 206 -10.86 -8.21 11.89
N LEU A 207 -9.88 -7.69 11.15
CA LEU A 207 -9.52 -8.19 9.82
C LEU A 207 -8.76 -9.52 9.92
N VAL A 208 -7.96 -9.70 10.96
CA VAL A 208 -7.34 -11.00 11.29
C VAL A 208 -8.40 -12.07 11.43
N GLY A 209 -9.48 -11.78 12.20
CA GLY A 209 -10.60 -12.70 12.39
C GLY A 209 -11.35 -13.00 11.09
N ARG A 210 -11.57 -11.99 10.23
CA ARG A 210 -12.26 -12.18 8.95
C ARG A 210 -11.49 -13.07 7.97
N LEU A 211 -10.17 -12.98 7.97
CA LEU A 211 -9.32 -13.81 7.12
C LEU A 211 -8.89 -15.13 7.78
N ASP A 212 -9.40 -15.44 8.97
CA ASP A 212 -9.01 -16.61 9.79
C ASP A 212 -7.48 -16.79 9.90
N LEU A 213 -6.75 -15.68 10.06
CA LEU A 213 -5.30 -15.72 10.15
C LEU A 213 -4.86 -16.25 11.52
N LYS A 214 -4.01 -17.28 11.50
CA LYS A 214 -3.51 -17.92 12.71
C LYS A 214 -2.10 -17.46 13.03
N THR A 215 -1.81 -17.29 14.32
CA THR A 215 -0.49 -16.86 14.79
C THR A 215 0.34 -18.06 15.23
N ASN A 216 1.62 -18.04 14.85
CA ASN A 216 2.63 -18.99 15.31
C ASN A 216 3.55 -18.33 16.34
N ARG A 217 3.86 -19.01 17.45
CA ARG A 217 4.71 -18.47 18.53
C ARG A 217 6.12 -18.16 18.06
N ILE A 218 6.73 -19.03 17.26
CA ILE A 218 8.09 -18.84 16.73
C ILE A 218 8.16 -17.59 15.88
N PHE A 219 7.18 -17.40 14.98
CA PHE A 219 7.10 -16.18 14.17
C PHE A 219 6.82 -14.94 15.05
N GLY A 220 6.12 -15.09 16.17
CA GLY A 220 5.94 -14.02 17.15
C GLY A 220 7.26 -13.49 17.69
N TRP A 221 8.20 -14.38 18.02
CA TRP A 221 9.55 -13.99 18.40
C TRP A 221 10.30 -13.29 17.26
N ALA A 222 10.25 -13.82 16.05
CA ALA A 222 10.85 -13.19 14.88
C ALA A 222 10.27 -11.79 14.60
N TYR A 223 8.95 -11.63 14.68
CA TYR A 223 8.27 -10.36 14.54
C TYR A 223 8.71 -9.33 15.60
N TRP A 224 8.83 -9.75 16.86
CA TRP A 224 9.29 -8.90 17.95
C TRP A 224 10.78 -8.55 17.83
N LEU A 225 11.62 -9.50 17.39
CA LEU A 225 13.07 -9.34 17.31
C LEU A 225 13.49 -8.50 16.10
N TYR A 226 12.81 -8.65 14.96
CA TYR A 226 13.20 -8.04 13.70
C TYR A 226 13.49 -6.53 13.80
N PRO A 227 12.63 -5.67 14.38
CA PRO A 227 12.93 -4.24 14.50
C PRO A 227 14.14 -3.90 15.37
N ARG A 228 14.65 -4.87 16.14
CA ARG A 228 15.81 -4.69 17.05
C ARG A 228 17.12 -5.01 16.38
N ILE A 229 17.10 -5.96 15.45
CA ILE A 229 18.30 -6.49 14.78
C ILE A 229 18.33 -6.24 13.29
N ARG A 230 17.36 -5.49 12.75
CA ARG A 230 17.23 -5.26 11.32
C ARG A 230 18.50 -4.73 10.69
N PHE A 231 18.89 -5.33 9.59
CA PHE A 231 20.02 -4.91 8.76
C PHE A 231 19.50 -4.26 7.49
N GLN A 232 19.20 -2.97 7.55
CA GLN A 232 18.66 -2.20 6.41
C GLN A 232 19.44 -2.42 5.10
N PRO A 233 20.78 -2.39 5.06
CA PRO A 233 21.52 -2.60 3.81
C PRO A 233 21.27 -3.98 3.19
N LEU A 234 21.20 -5.00 4.02
CA LEU A 234 20.94 -6.37 3.56
C LEU A 234 19.53 -6.54 3.04
N PHE A 235 18.54 -5.97 3.74
CA PHE A 235 17.13 -6.02 3.33
C PHE A 235 16.91 -5.22 2.03
N ASN A 236 17.48 -4.03 1.92
CA ASN A 236 17.39 -3.23 0.71
C ASN A 236 18.03 -3.95 -0.48
N GLY A 237 19.19 -4.58 -0.29
CA GLY A 237 19.84 -5.38 -1.32
C GLY A 237 18.97 -6.57 -1.77
N LEU A 238 18.41 -7.33 -0.83
CA LEU A 238 17.52 -8.46 -1.10
C LEU A 238 16.23 -8.00 -1.80
N PHE A 239 15.64 -6.91 -1.35
CA PHE A 239 14.43 -6.36 -1.92
C PHE A 239 14.64 -5.87 -3.36
N THR A 240 15.74 -5.14 -3.61
CA THR A 240 16.13 -4.69 -4.93
C THR A 240 16.42 -5.88 -5.86
N TRP A 241 17.13 -6.90 -5.36
CA TRP A 241 17.39 -8.12 -6.11
C TRP A 241 16.09 -8.85 -6.49
N MET A 242 15.15 -8.98 -5.55
CA MET A 242 13.84 -9.60 -5.78
C MET A 242 13.01 -8.83 -6.85
N LEU A 243 13.08 -7.50 -6.86
CA LEU A 243 12.44 -6.67 -7.86
C LEU A 243 13.09 -6.86 -9.24
N ASN A 244 14.42 -6.92 -9.30
CA ASN A 244 15.15 -7.09 -10.53
C ASN A 244 14.92 -8.47 -11.17
N MET A 245 14.81 -9.54 -10.38
CA MET A 245 14.48 -10.88 -10.88
C MET A 245 13.12 -10.97 -11.59
N ARG A 246 12.23 -10.03 -11.34
CA ARG A 246 10.93 -9.94 -12.02
C ARG A 246 10.93 -9.11 -13.30
N GLY A 247 12.12 -8.80 -13.85
CA GLY A 247 12.27 -8.07 -15.11
C GLY A 247 11.90 -6.60 -15.05
N HIS A 248 12.15 -5.96 -13.91
CA HIS A 248 11.89 -4.55 -13.69
C HIS A 248 13.18 -3.74 -13.84
N GLU A 249 13.16 -2.71 -14.65
CA GLU A 249 14.32 -1.87 -14.93
C GLU A 249 14.95 -1.27 -13.66
N PRO A 250 16.30 -1.35 -13.52
CA PRO A 250 17.02 -0.92 -12.31
C PRO A 250 17.05 0.60 -12.09
N GLU A 251 16.54 1.40 -13.02
CA GLU A 251 16.74 2.86 -13.02
C GLU A 251 16.16 3.63 -11.85
N ILE A 252 15.15 3.11 -11.17
CA ILE A 252 14.41 3.89 -10.16
C ILE A 252 15.03 3.78 -8.78
N HIS A 253 15.55 2.62 -8.40
CA HIS A 253 16.08 2.38 -7.04
C HIS A 253 17.52 2.85 -6.85
N GLY A 254 18.35 2.79 -7.88
CA GLY A 254 19.73 3.30 -7.83
C GLY A 254 19.80 4.82 -7.69
N ARG A 255 18.85 5.55 -8.28
CA ARG A 255 18.78 7.02 -8.15
C ARG A 255 18.23 7.44 -6.79
N LEU A 256 17.23 6.72 -6.23
CA LEU A 256 16.66 7.04 -4.93
C LEU A 256 17.64 6.78 -3.77
N ALA A 257 18.45 5.73 -3.86
CA ALA A 257 19.48 5.44 -2.86
C ALA A 257 20.66 6.46 -2.94
N ALA A 258 21.03 6.90 -4.13
CA ALA A 258 22.10 7.87 -4.32
C ALA A 258 21.71 9.32 -3.95
N GLU A 259 20.42 9.65 -4.01
CA GLU A 259 19.92 10.99 -3.69
C GLU A 259 19.47 11.13 -2.22
N GLY A 260 19.27 10.03 -1.51
CA GLY A 260 18.94 10.02 -0.08
C GLY A 260 20.14 10.21 0.87
N HIS A 261 21.37 10.27 0.33
CA HIS A 261 22.62 10.48 1.08
C HIS A 261 23.34 11.80 0.73
N ARG A 262 22.63 12.76 0.13
CA ARG A 262 23.17 14.12 -0.05
C ARG A 262 22.32 15.16 0.66
#